data_b29f61d5be9df5a24ad82c98e97d44d4
#
_entry.id   b29f61d5be9df5a24ad82c98e97d44d4
#
_cell.length_a   1.000
_cell.length_b   1.000
_cell.length_c   1.000
_cell.angle_alpha   90.00
_cell.angle_beta   90.00
_cell.angle_gamma   90.00
#
_symmetry.space_group_name_H-M   'P 1'
#
loop_
_entity.id
_entity.type
_entity.pdbx_description
1 polymer ?
#
loop_
_entity_poly.entity_id
_entity_poly.type
_entity_poly.pdbx_seq_one_letter_code
_entity_poly.pdbx_strand_id
1 'polypeptide(L)'
;MRVALLSYRSKPHCGGQGVYVRHLSRELALLGHQVEIFSGQPYPELDQSAIDAGVTLTKVPSLGLYDEPDPFRTPRPSEFRDWIDALEVGAMWTASFGEPLTFSLRVARLLADRRDDFDIVHDNQCLGYGLLQIQKQGYPLIATIHHPITRDRSLAVKAAKGWRKVSAWRWHSFLRMQGRVSRRIPELLTVSRSSEVDIRKAFDIEAGRITTIPLGVDTAIFRPEAAQARVPGRVVCVASADAPLKGVSYLLEAIAKLSAERDVELTLVSKLDPDGPSAKMIDDLAISSRVRVVSGLEDSEMAELLASAEVACVPSLYEGFSLPAVEAMSCGTPLVATHAGAIPEVVGTDGRSATLVPPRDSERLAQAIGALLDDESARAAMGVAARERVEDRYSWAAVAAKTAAHYETVLARVDREGAKPRGVTMDSEKGSHAHS
;
A
#
# COMPACT_ATOMS: atom_id res chain seq x y z
N MET A 1 -14.83 -16.57 10.62
CA MET A 1 -14.47 -15.52 11.60
C MET A 1 -15.23 -14.25 11.26
N ARG A 2 -15.49 -13.42 12.27
CA ARG A 2 -16.08 -12.07 12.12
C ARG A 2 -14.95 -11.05 12.23
N VAL A 3 -14.72 -10.30 11.17
CA VAL A 3 -13.55 -9.41 11.00
C VAL A 3 -14.02 -7.96 10.95
N ALA A 4 -13.51 -7.11 11.84
CA ALA A 4 -13.61 -5.67 11.72
C ALA A 4 -12.35 -5.13 11.00
N LEU A 5 -12.51 -4.66 9.76
CA LEU A 5 -11.43 -4.09 8.95
C LEU A 5 -11.46 -2.56 9.01
N LEU A 6 -10.42 -1.94 9.55
CA LEU A 6 -10.36 -0.50 9.79
C LEU A 6 -9.56 0.21 8.70
N SER A 7 -10.10 1.28 8.13
CA SER A 7 -9.39 2.10 7.15
C SER A 7 -9.72 3.58 7.34
N TYR A 8 -8.74 4.37 7.72
CA TYR A 8 -8.99 5.81 7.99
C TYR A 8 -9.22 6.63 6.71
N ARG A 9 -8.79 6.14 5.57
CA ARG A 9 -9.01 6.70 4.22
C ARG A 9 -9.05 5.59 3.18
N SER A 10 -10.06 5.60 2.32
CA SER A 10 -10.25 4.58 1.28
C SER A 10 -10.69 5.22 -0.02
N LYS A 11 -9.78 5.92 -0.72
CA LYS A 11 -10.10 6.44 -2.06
C LYS A 11 -10.51 5.28 -2.97
N PRO A 12 -11.65 5.37 -3.69
CA PRO A 12 -12.20 4.23 -4.44
C PRO A 12 -11.26 3.68 -5.52
N HIS A 13 -10.66 4.58 -6.32
CA HIS A 13 -9.97 4.20 -7.54
C HIS A 13 -8.46 4.55 -7.55
N CYS A 14 -7.92 5.13 -6.48
CA CYS A 14 -6.50 5.45 -6.41
C CYS A 14 -5.96 5.39 -4.98
N GLY A 15 -4.71 4.96 -4.86
CA GLY A 15 -4.01 4.84 -3.58
C GLY A 15 -4.11 3.43 -3.00
N GLY A 16 -2.95 2.86 -2.68
CA GLY A 16 -2.81 1.44 -2.30
C GLY A 16 -3.67 0.99 -1.10
N GLN A 17 -4.04 1.90 -0.18
CA GLN A 17 -4.84 1.55 1.01
C GLN A 17 -6.30 1.24 0.68
N GLY A 18 -6.95 2.02 -0.20
CA GLY A 18 -8.34 1.79 -0.59
C GLY A 18 -8.49 0.52 -1.43
N VAL A 19 -7.58 0.31 -2.38
CA VAL A 19 -7.50 -0.90 -3.20
C VAL A 19 -7.31 -2.15 -2.31
N TYR A 20 -6.39 -2.08 -1.33
CA TYR A 20 -6.15 -3.16 -0.38
C TYR A 20 -7.41 -3.54 0.40
N VAL A 21 -8.13 -2.55 0.97
CA VAL A 21 -9.33 -2.80 1.78
C VAL A 21 -10.45 -3.41 0.93
N ARG A 22 -10.68 -2.86 -0.28
CA ARG A 22 -11.71 -3.33 -1.21
C ARG A 22 -11.52 -4.82 -1.56
N HIS A 23 -10.33 -5.17 -2.03
CA HIS A 23 -10.07 -6.54 -2.47
C HIS A 23 -9.92 -7.52 -1.31
N LEU A 24 -9.22 -7.15 -0.25
CA LEU A 24 -9.05 -8.04 0.90
C LEU A 24 -10.39 -8.37 1.56
N SER A 25 -11.29 -7.38 1.73
CA SER A 25 -12.61 -7.61 2.33
C SER A 25 -13.46 -8.55 1.48
N ARG A 26 -13.47 -8.35 0.14
CA ARG A 26 -14.18 -9.22 -0.80
C ARG A 26 -13.67 -10.66 -0.72
N GLU A 27 -12.39 -10.87 -0.83
CA GLU A 27 -11.81 -12.21 -0.83
C GLU A 27 -11.95 -12.93 0.52
N LEU A 28 -11.83 -12.21 1.64
CA LEU A 28 -12.11 -12.78 2.96
C LEU A 28 -13.58 -13.22 3.08
N ALA A 29 -14.52 -12.44 2.53
CA ALA A 29 -15.94 -12.81 2.52
C ALA A 29 -16.20 -14.02 1.62
N LEU A 30 -15.54 -14.11 0.46
CA LEU A 30 -15.62 -15.29 -0.42
C LEU A 30 -15.03 -16.55 0.23
N LEU A 31 -14.09 -16.42 1.16
CA LEU A 31 -13.59 -17.51 2.01
C LEU A 31 -14.55 -17.89 3.15
N GLY A 32 -15.73 -17.26 3.22
CA GLY A 32 -16.76 -17.54 4.22
C GLY A 32 -16.58 -16.78 5.55
N HIS A 33 -15.78 -15.73 5.58
CA HIS A 33 -15.68 -14.86 6.75
C HIS A 33 -16.71 -13.72 6.67
N GLN A 34 -17.22 -13.28 7.82
CA GLN A 34 -18.06 -12.09 7.91
C GLN A 34 -17.14 -10.86 8.06
N VAL A 35 -17.24 -9.91 7.14
CA VAL A 35 -16.34 -8.74 7.11
C VAL A 35 -17.16 -7.46 7.18
N GLU A 36 -16.89 -6.63 8.18
CA GLU A 36 -17.38 -5.28 8.28
C GLU A 36 -16.20 -4.28 8.17
N ILE A 37 -16.31 -3.38 7.20
CA ILE A 37 -15.34 -2.30 7.02
C ILE A 37 -15.79 -1.09 7.82
N PHE A 38 -14.91 -0.58 8.68
CA PHE A 38 -15.06 0.74 9.32
C PHE A 38 -14.19 1.72 8.57
N SER A 39 -14.79 2.65 7.83
CA SER A 39 -14.00 3.59 7.02
C SER A 39 -14.26 5.05 7.36
N GLY A 40 -13.15 5.82 7.43
CA GLY A 40 -13.18 7.28 7.35
C GLY A 40 -13.33 7.78 5.92
N GLN A 41 -13.50 9.07 5.76
CA GLN A 41 -13.63 9.74 4.46
C GLN A 41 -12.26 9.89 3.75
N PRO A 42 -12.21 9.79 2.41
CA PRO A 42 -13.27 9.33 1.51
C PRO A 42 -13.57 7.84 1.71
N TYR A 43 -14.87 7.49 1.63
CA TYR A 43 -15.31 6.11 1.82
C TYR A 43 -14.95 5.22 0.62
N PRO A 44 -14.73 3.90 0.84
CA PRO A 44 -14.56 2.97 -0.26
C PRO A 44 -15.90 2.77 -0.98
N GLU A 45 -15.83 2.52 -2.28
CA GLU A 45 -16.93 2.00 -3.06
C GLU A 45 -16.80 0.47 -3.09
N LEU A 46 -17.81 -0.22 -2.57
CA LEU A 46 -17.89 -1.66 -2.62
C LEU A 46 -18.43 -2.07 -3.98
N ASP A 47 -17.72 -2.94 -4.67
CA ASP A 47 -18.23 -3.57 -5.88
C ASP A 47 -19.37 -4.55 -5.56
N GLN A 48 -20.17 -4.90 -6.57
CA GLN A 48 -21.34 -5.76 -6.40
C GLN A 48 -20.93 -7.13 -5.84
N SER A 49 -19.79 -7.66 -6.23
CA SER A 49 -19.29 -8.95 -5.76
C SER A 49 -18.95 -8.94 -4.25
N ALA A 50 -18.44 -7.82 -3.73
CA ALA A 50 -18.21 -7.66 -2.29
C ALA A 50 -19.55 -7.59 -1.51
N ILE A 51 -20.54 -6.86 -2.06
CA ILE A 51 -21.88 -6.76 -1.48
C ILE A 51 -22.56 -8.14 -1.46
N ASP A 52 -22.53 -8.87 -2.57
CA ASP A 52 -23.10 -10.20 -2.72
C ASP A 52 -22.42 -11.23 -1.81
N ALA A 53 -21.12 -11.04 -1.54
CA ALA A 53 -20.37 -11.85 -0.57
C ALA A 53 -20.68 -11.49 0.90
N GLY A 54 -21.49 -10.45 1.15
CA GLY A 54 -21.91 -10.04 2.50
C GLY A 54 -20.97 -9.06 3.21
N VAL A 55 -20.07 -8.39 2.50
CA VAL A 55 -19.25 -7.30 3.08
C VAL A 55 -20.14 -6.12 3.43
N THR A 56 -20.01 -5.61 4.64
CA THR A 56 -20.75 -4.43 5.12
C THR A 56 -19.81 -3.26 5.37
N LEU A 57 -20.35 -2.03 5.27
CA LEU A 57 -19.60 -0.79 5.46
C LEU A 57 -20.24 0.07 6.55
N THR A 58 -19.51 0.28 7.63
CA THR A 58 -19.83 1.30 8.64
C THR A 58 -19.01 2.55 8.38
N LYS A 59 -19.71 3.63 8.01
CA LYS A 59 -19.13 4.95 7.80
C LYS A 59 -18.76 5.60 9.12
N VAL A 60 -17.51 6.05 9.24
CA VAL A 60 -16.99 6.77 10.41
C VAL A 60 -16.79 8.24 10.00
N PRO A 61 -17.80 9.08 10.14
CA PRO A 61 -17.75 10.44 9.61
C PRO A 61 -16.71 11.29 10.36
N SER A 62 -16.00 12.15 9.62
CA SER A 62 -15.13 13.21 10.11
C SER A 62 -15.67 14.57 9.70
N LEU A 63 -14.96 15.66 10.01
CA LEU A 63 -15.32 17.02 9.53
C LEU A 63 -14.93 17.23 8.07
N GLY A 64 -14.22 16.29 7.42
CA GLY A 64 -13.79 16.41 6.03
C GLY A 64 -12.85 17.60 5.80
N LEU A 65 -11.95 17.87 6.76
CA LEU A 65 -11.11 19.08 6.73
C LEU A 65 -10.04 19.07 5.62
N TYR A 66 -9.84 17.94 4.96
CA TYR A 66 -8.83 17.75 3.91
C TYR A 66 -9.46 17.33 2.58
N ASP A 67 -10.79 17.44 2.46
CA ASP A 67 -11.52 17.01 1.28
C ASP A 67 -11.70 18.19 0.29
N GLU A 68 -11.65 17.85 -1.01
CA GLU A 68 -12.01 18.79 -2.07
C GLU A 68 -13.52 19.14 -1.98
N PRO A 69 -13.96 20.33 -2.41
CA PRO A 69 -13.19 21.38 -3.09
C PRO A 69 -12.54 22.41 -2.15
N ASP A 70 -12.71 22.33 -0.82
CA ASP A 70 -12.24 23.34 0.15
C ASP A 70 -11.40 22.71 1.27
N PRO A 71 -10.21 22.22 0.96
CA PRO A 71 -9.32 21.66 1.96
C PRO A 71 -8.84 22.73 2.93
N PHE A 72 -8.70 22.37 4.21
CA PHE A 72 -8.32 23.23 5.33
C PHE A 72 -9.40 24.27 5.71
N ARG A 73 -10.66 24.05 5.32
CA ARG A 73 -11.77 24.90 5.73
C ARG A 73 -11.92 24.97 7.26
N THR A 74 -12.47 26.07 7.75
CA THR A 74 -12.89 26.17 9.15
C THR A 74 -14.34 25.72 9.28
N PRO A 75 -14.65 24.65 10.03
CA PRO A 75 -16.01 24.16 10.19
C PRO A 75 -16.84 25.12 11.04
N ARG A 76 -18.16 25.13 10.81
CA ARG A 76 -19.12 25.90 11.61
C ARG A 76 -19.29 25.23 12.98
N PRO A 77 -19.60 26.00 14.06
CA PRO A 77 -19.84 25.43 15.38
C PRO A 77 -20.90 24.29 15.40
N SER A 78 -21.93 24.40 14.55
CA SER A 78 -23.00 23.39 14.43
C SER A 78 -22.55 22.05 13.82
N GLU A 79 -21.36 21.98 13.21
CA GLU A 79 -20.82 20.75 12.64
C GLU A 79 -20.10 19.88 13.68
N PHE A 80 -19.77 20.47 14.83
CA PHE A 80 -19.10 19.74 15.91
C PHE A 80 -20.08 18.80 16.61
N ARG A 81 -19.77 17.52 16.60
CA ARG A 81 -20.57 16.46 17.24
C ARG A 81 -20.05 16.14 18.63
N ASP A 82 -18.74 16.24 18.82
CA ASP A 82 -18.06 15.91 20.07
C ASP A 82 -16.64 16.52 20.16
N TRP A 83 -15.93 16.20 21.26
CA TRP A 83 -14.57 16.68 21.49
C TRP A 83 -13.52 16.14 20.49
N ILE A 84 -13.81 15.02 19.78
CA ILE A 84 -12.90 14.49 18.77
C ILE A 84 -12.89 15.42 17.54
N ASP A 85 -14.03 16.00 17.20
CA ASP A 85 -14.11 17.01 16.14
C ASP A 85 -13.29 18.27 16.50
N ALA A 86 -13.35 18.70 17.76
CA ALA A 86 -12.51 19.80 18.25
C ALA A 86 -11.01 19.48 18.21
N LEU A 87 -10.64 18.23 18.52
CA LEU A 87 -9.27 17.74 18.40
C LEU A 87 -8.79 17.73 16.95
N GLU A 88 -9.67 17.36 16.00
CA GLU A 88 -9.37 17.33 14.56
C GLU A 88 -9.07 18.74 14.05
N VAL A 89 -9.89 19.72 14.39
CA VAL A 89 -9.69 21.12 14.04
C VAL A 89 -8.42 21.68 14.69
N GLY A 90 -8.18 21.39 15.96
CA GLY A 90 -6.96 21.79 16.68
C GLY A 90 -5.69 21.23 16.05
N ALA A 91 -5.73 19.97 15.58
CA ALA A 91 -4.64 19.37 14.84
C ALA A 91 -4.37 20.13 13.53
N MET A 92 -5.42 20.40 12.74
CA MET A 92 -5.33 21.14 11.48
C MET A 92 -4.75 22.55 11.70
N TRP A 93 -5.28 23.33 12.64
CA TRP A 93 -4.79 24.70 12.94
C TRP A 93 -3.34 24.72 13.40
N THR A 94 -2.87 23.62 13.97
CA THR A 94 -1.46 23.49 14.37
C THR A 94 -0.60 22.83 13.28
N ALA A 95 -1.07 22.78 12.04
CA ALA A 95 -0.42 22.18 10.88
C ALA A 95 -0.03 20.69 11.10
N SER A 96 -0.84 19.95 11.86
CA SER A 96 -0.66 18.52 12.08
C SER A 96 -1.78 17.74 11.38
N PHE A 97 -1.43 16.61 10.79
CA PHE A 97 -2.42 15.71 10.17
C PHE A 97 -3.05 14.83 11.25
N GLY A 98 -4.32 15.15 11.62
CA GLY A 98 -5.01 14.56 12.76
C GLY A 98 -5.84 13.32 12.47
N GLU A 99 -6.16 13.01 11.21
CA GLU A 99 -7.10 11.95 10.84
C GLU A 99 -6.78 10.55 11.43
N PRO A 100 -5.54 10.06 11.41
CA PRO A 100 -5.27 8.74 12.00
C PRO A 100 -5.62 8.67 13.49
N LEU A 101 -5.40 9.76 14.23
CA LEU A 101 -5.77 9.83 15.64
C LEU A 101 -7.29 9.87 15.83
N THR A 102 -7.97 10.80 15.18
CA THR A 102 -9.40 11.04 15.38
C THR A 102 -10.25 9.89 14.87
N PHE A 103 -9.88 9.29 13.72
CA PHE A 103 -10.51 8.08 13.21
C PHE A 103 -10.41 6.93 14.22
N SER A 104 -9.21 6.63 14.71
CA SER A 104 -9.02 5.53 15.65
C SER A 104 -9.81 5.70 16.95
N LEU A 105 -9.95 6.94 17.45
CA LEU A 105 -10.75 7.25 18.64
C LEU A 105 -12.25 7.05 18.39
N ARG A 106 -12.75 7.46 17.21
CA ARG A 106 -14.15 7.25 16.83
C ARG A 106 -14.47 5.75 16.70
N VAL A 107 -13.59 4.99 16.04
CA VAL A 107 -13.78 3.54 15.91
C VAL A 107 -13.71 2.84 17.27
N ALA A 108 -12.80 3.24 18.17
CA ALA A 108 -12.72 2.67 19.51
C ALA A 108 -14.04 2.86 20.30
N ARG A 109 -14.75 3.97 20.09
CA ARG A 109 -16.09 4.18 20.67
C ARG A 109 -17.14 3.28 20.04
N LEU A 110 -17.14 3.17 18.68
CA LEU A 110 -18.11 2.33 17.98
C LEU A 110 -17.97 0.85 18.36
N LEU A 111 -16.77 0.41 18.64
CA LEU A 111 -16.49 -0.98 19.03
C LEU A 111 -16.70 -1.24 20.53
N ALA A 112 -16.84 -0.23 21.37
CA ALA A 112 -16.92 -0.40 22.83
C ALA A 112 -18.09 -1.31 23.27
N ASP A 113 -19.25 -1.19 22.60
CA ASP A 113 -20.45 -1.96 22.92
C ASP A 113 -20.68 -3.14 21.96
N ARG A 114 -19.69 -3.47 21.12
CA ARG A 114 -19.79 -4.49 20.07
C ARG A 114 -18.75 -5.61 20.23
N ARG A 115 -18.30 -5.87 21.49
CA ARG A 115 -17.21 -6.83 21.75
C ARG A 115 -17.51 -8.23 21.21
N ASP A 116 -18.76 -8.64 21.24
CA ASP A 116 -19.20 -9.97 20.80
C ASP A 116 -19.50 -10.06 19.30
N ASP A 117 -19.42 -8.93 18.57
CA ASP A 117 -19.68 -8.90 17.13
C ASP A 117 -18.47 -9.35 16.31
N PHE A 118 -17.24 -9.19 16.83
CA PHE A 118 -16.02 -9.44 16.08
C PHE A 118 -15.05 -10.34 16.83
N ASP A 119 -14.46 -11.28 16.10
CA ASP A 119 -13.42 -12.17 16.60
C ASP A 119 -12.05 -11.49 16.53
N ILE A 120 -11.83 -10.62 15.53
CA ILE A 120 -10.56 -9.92 15.29
C ILE A 120 -10.77 -8.54 14.70
N VAL A 121 -9.89 -7.59 15.05
CA VAL A 121 -9.82 -6.24 14.48
C VAL A 121 -8.53 -6.11 13.68
N HIS A 122 -8.64 -5.71 12.42
CA HIS A 122 -7.49 -5.48 11.54
C HIS A 122 -7.40 -4.00 11.11
N ASP A 123 -6.39 -3.31 11.56
CA ASP A 123 -6.12 -1.91 11.20
C ASP A 123 -5.30 -1.80 9.91
N ASN A 124 -5.79 -1.02 8.96
CA ASN A 124 -5.07 -0.71 7.73
C ASN A 124 -4.29 0.61 7.87
N GLN A 125 -3.10 0.52 8.48
CA GLN A 125 -2.11 1.60 8.62
C GLN A 125 -2.59 2.89 9.31
N CYS A 126 -3.68 2.88 10.07
CA CYS A 126 -4.08 4.04 10.87
C CYS A 126 -3.08 4.27 12.02
N LEU A 127 -2.82 3.22 12.83
CA LEU A 127 -1.89 3.22 13.95
C LEU A 127 -2.11 4.38 14.93
N GLY A 128 -3.38 4.74 15.14
CA GLY A 128 -3.78 5.79 16.08
C GLY A 128 -3.93 5.26 17.51
N TYR A 129 -3.91 6.15 18.50
CA TYR A 129 -4.01 5.78 19.92
C TYR A 129 -5.33 5.07 20.28
N GLY A 130 -6.42 5.26 19.51
CA GLY A 130 -7.67 4.53 19.67
C GLY A 130 -7.49 3.01 19.56
N LEU A 131 -6.52 2.52 18.78
CA LEU A 131 -6.22 1.08 18.68
C LEU A 131 -5.79 0.49 20.02
N LEU A 132 -5.08 1.26 20.88
CA LEU A 132 -4.72 0.81 22.21
C LEU A 132 -5.95 0.73 23.16
N GLN A 133 -7.01 1.51 22.88
CA GLN A 133 -8.28 1.39 23.58
C GLN A 133 -9.03 0.13 23.13
N ILE A 134 -9.08 -0.14 21.81
CA ILE A 134 -9.65 -1.36 21.24
C ILE A 134 -8.96 -2.60 21.82
N GLN A 135 -7.64 -2.59 21.94
CA GLN A 135 -6.89 -3.68 22.57
C GLN A 135 -7.27 -3.85 24.06
N LYS A 136 -7.44 -2.75 24.80
CA LYS A 136 -7.89 -2.80 26.22
C LYS A 136 -9.33 -3.30 26.38
N GLN A 137 -10.16 -3.14 25.37
CA GLN A 137 -11.52 -3.70 25.31
C GLN A 137 -11.51 -5.22 25.07
N GLY A 138 -10.33 -5.83 24.91
CA GLY A 138 -10.15 -7.27 24.77
C GLY A 138 -10.18 -7.79 23.34
N TYR A 139 -10.19 -6.95 22.32
CA TYR A 139 -10.12 -7.38 20.94
C TYR A 139 -8.73 -7.90 20.58
N PRO A 140 -8.61 -9.08 19.94
CA PRO A 140 -7.43 -9.44 19.17
C PRO A 140 -7.20 -8.41 18.07
N LEU A 141 -6.01 -7.83 18.01
CA LEU A 141 -5.70 -6.69 17.15
C LEU A 141 -4.47 -6.96 16.29
N ILE A 142 -4.61 -6.75 15.00
CA ILE A 142 -3.54 -6.77 14.00
C ILE A 142 -3.48 -5.40 13.31
N ALA A 143 -2.30 -4.98 12.88
CA ALA A 143 -2.15 -3.80 12.03
C ALA A 143 -1.24 -4.06 10.83
N THR A 144 -1.72 -3.75 9.63
CA THR A 144 -0.89 -3.72 8.42
C THR A 144 -0.21 -2.37 8.27
N ILE A 145 1.09 -2.39 8.00
CA ILE A 145 1.91 -1.22 7.68
C ILE A 145 2.48 -1.43 6.27
N HIS A 146 1.98 -0.69 5.29
CA HIS A 146 2.41 -0.83 3.89
C HIS A 146 3.84 -0.31 3.69
N HIS A 147 4.12 0.86 4.26
CA HIS A 147 5.47 1.45 4.29
C HIS A 147 5.55 2.51 5.40
N PRO A 148 6.73 2.78 5.95
CA PRO A 148 6.89 3.87 6.90
C PRO A 148 6.93 5.21 6.14
N ILE A 149 5.98 6.10 6.42
CA ILE A 149 5.89 7.46 5.83
C ILE A 149 7.09 8.36 6.24
N THR A 150 8.07 7.82 6.95
CA THR A 150 9.27 8.53 7.38
C THR A 150 10.15 8.99 6.22
N ARG A 151 10.15 8.26 5.10
CA ARG A 151 10.86 8.67 3.87
C ARG A 151 10.17 9.87 3.23
N ASP A 152 8.84 9.85 3.13
CA ASP A 152 8.04 10.96 2.58
C ASP A 152 8.26 12.23 3.40
N ARG A 153 8.26 12.12 4.75
CA ARG A 153 8.63 13.23 5.64
C ARG A 153 10.03 13.76 5.33
N SER A 154 11.01 12.89 5.17
CA SER A 154 12.38 13.31 4.90
C SER A 154 12.49 14.09 3.59
N LEU A 155 11.81 13.62 2.55
CA LEU A 155 11.74 14.28 1.24
C LEU A 155 11.00 15.62 1.33
N ALA A 156 9.83 15.65 1.97
CA ALA A 156 9.03 16.86 2.16
C ALA A 156 9.82 17.96 2.93
N VAL A 157 10.50 17.57 4.01
CA VAL A 157 11.32 18.51 4.80
C VAL A 157 12.54 19.00 4.02
N LYS A 158 13.17 18.14 3.20
CA LYS A 158 14.32 18.54 2.35
C LYS A 158 13.89 19.50 1.24
N ALA A 159 12.74 19.28 0.62
CA ALA A 159 12.20 20.14 -0.44
C ALA A 159 11.71 21.50 0.09
N ALA A 160 11.24 21.56 1.33
CA ALA A 160 10.72 22.78 1.93
C ALA A 160 11.82 23.80 2.27
N LYS A 161 11.49 25.11 2.16
CA LYS A 161 12.40 26.23 2.51
C LYS A 161 11.81 27.04 3.67
N GLY A 162 12.69 27.60 4.49
CA GLY A 162 12.31 28.51 5.57
C GLY A 162 11.32 27.86 6.57
N TRP A 163 10.29 28.61 6.97
CA TRP A 163 9.27 28.17 7.93
C TRP A 163 8.45 26.97 7.44
N ARG A 164 8.36 26.76 6.12
CA ARG A 164 7.68 25.60 5.53
C ARG A 164 8.32 24.26 5.95
N LYS A 165 9.60 24.26 6.35
CA LYS A 165 10.23 23.05 6.94
C LYS A 165 9.57 22.64 8.25
N VAL A 166 9.25 23.63 9.09
CA VAL A 166 8.58 23.40 10.38
C VAL A 166 7.14 22.87 10.14
N SER A 167 6.43 23.48 9.18
CA SER A 167 5.09 23.00 8.79
C SER A 167 5.12 21.56 8.25
N ALA A 168 6.05 21.25 7.34
CA ALA A 168 6.23 19.90 6.81
C ALA A 168 6.57 18.88 7.91
N TRP A 169 7.38 19.26 8.88
CA TRP A 169 7.72 18.41 10.02
C TRP A 169 6.53 18.20 10.94
N ARG A 170 5.74 19.25 11.23
CA ARG A 170 4.53 19.17 12.03
C ARG A 170 3.43 18.36 11.35
N TRP A 171 3.26 18.51 10.04
CA TRP A 171 2.33 17.72 9.25
C TRP A 171 2.54 16.21 9.47
N HIS A 172 3.77 15.77 9.54
CA HIS A 172 4.13 14.37 9.77
C HIS A 172 4.29 14.01 11.26
N SER A 173 3.79 14.83 12.19
CA SER A 173 3.94 14.57 13.65
C SER A 173 3.24 13.29 14.10
N PHE A 174 2.20 12.84 13.38
CA PHE A 174 1.50 11.58 13.62
C PHE A 174 2.41 10.35 13.55
N LEU A 175 3.53 10.41 12.85
CA LEU A 175 4.51 9.30 12.77
C LEU A 175 5.07 8.91 14.15
N ARG A 176 5.17 9.87 15.08
CA ARG A 176 5.58 9.56 16.46
C ARG A 176 4.53 8.72 17.19
N MET A 177 3.25 9.01 16.95
CA MET A 177 2.14 8.23 17.44
C MET A 177 2.16 6.83 16.82
N GLN A 178 2.24 6.74 15.49
CA GLN A 178 2.29 5.48 14.78
C GLN A 178 3.42 4.57 15.31
N GLY A 179 4.63 5.11 15.48
CA GLY A 179 5.74 4.34 16.05
C GLY A 179 5.51 3.89 17.50
N ARG A 180 4.84 4.70 18.36
CA ARG A 180 4.50 4.30 19.72
C ARG A 180 3.42 3.22 19.76
N VAL A 181 2.42 3.32 18.87
CA VAL A 181 1.32 2.36 18.76
C VAL A 181 1.83 1.04 18.19
N SER A 182 2.61 1.06 17.11
CA SER A 182 3.19 -0.13 16.48
C SER A 182 4.03 -0.97 17.47
N ARG A 183 4.77 -0.34 18.35
CA ARG A 183 5.53 -1.06 19.40
C ARG A 183 4.65 -1.77 20.44
N ARG A 184 3.37 -1.42 20.54
CA ARG A 184 2.42 -1.96 21.53
C ARG A 184 1.41 -2.94 20.95
N ILE A 185 1.14 -2.85 19.66
CA ILE A 185 0.29 -3.83 18.96
C ILE A 185 1.06 -5.15 18.87
N PRO A 186 0.46 -6.27 19.30
CA PRO A 186 1.16 -7.56 19.35
C PRO A 186 1.52 -8.10 17.98
N GLU A 187 0.66 -7.88 16.99
CA GLU A 187 0.78 -8.42 15.63
C GLU A 187 0.82 -7.33 14.58
N LEU A 188 1.87 -7.34 13.77
CA LEU A 188 2.04 -6.42 12.66
C LEU A 188 2.18 -7.20 11.36
N LEU A 189 1.56 -6.69 10.32
CA LEU A 189 1.72 -7.18 8.95
C LEU A 189 2.43 -6.13 8.10
N THR A 190 3.15 -6.60 7.09
CA THR A 190 3.69 -5.74 6.03
C THR A 190 3.72 -6.46 4.70
N VAL A 191 3.95 -5.71 3.63
CA VAL A 191 3.76 -6.16 2.25
C VAL A 191 5.02 -6.77 1.61
N SER A 192 6.20 -6.59 2.22
CA SER A 192 7.46 -7.13 1.72
C SER A 192 8.53 -7.18 2.82
N ARG A 193 9.56 -7.99 2.63
CA ARG A 193 10.73 -8.01 3.52
C ARG A 193 11.49 -6.68 3.50
N SER A 194 11.53 -6.03 2.33
CA SER A 194 12.11 -4.68 2.22
C SER A 194 11.36 -3.68 3.09
N SER A 195 10.02 -3.69 3.05
CA SER A 195 9.19 -2.87 3.93
C SER A 195 9.36 -3.24 5.41
N GLU A 196 9.49 -4.52 5.76
CA GLU A 196 9.77 -4.97 7.13
C GLU A 196 11.04 -4.32 7.68
N VAL A 197 12.13 -4.37 6.92
CA VAL A 197 13.42 -3.76 7.32
C VAL A 197 13.26 -2.27 7.56
N ASP A 198 12.58 -1.57 6.67
CA ASP A 198 12.35 -0.13 6.78
C ASP A 198 11.46 0.23 7.96
N ILE A 199 10.36 -0.53 8.19
CA ILE A 199 9.44 -0.33 9.32
C ILE A 199 10.14 -0.56 10.65
N ARG A 200 10.90 -1.65 10.75
CA ARG A 200 11.68 -1.97 11.97
C ARG A 200 12.64 -0.84 12.30
N LYS A 201 13.37 -0.34 11.31
CA LYS A 201 14.30 0.78 11.48
C LYS A 201 13.58 2.09 11.82
N ALA A 202 12.44 2.36 11.18
CA ALA A 202 11.71 3.62 11.36
C ALA A 202 10.98 3.72 12.71
N PHE A 203 10.45 2.60 13.20
CA PHE A 203 9.60 2.55 14.39
C PHE A 203 10.22 1.82 15.58
N ASP A 204 11.47 1.36 15.45
CA ASP A 204 12.21 0.62 16.50
C ASP A 204 11.41 -0.62 16.94
N ILE A 205 11.12 -1.51 15.98
CA ILE A 205 10.38 -2.74 16.20
C ILE A 205 11.35 -3.93 16.19
N GLU A 206 11.23 -4.81 17.16
CA GLU A 206 12.03 -6.02 17.27
C GLU A 206 11.83 -6.99 16.10
N ALA A 207 12.84 -7.79 15.82
CA ALA A 207 12.75 -8.86 14.83
C ALA A 207 11.67 -9.88 15.20
N GLY A 208 10.97 -10.41 14.19
CA GLY A 208 9.96 -11.46 14.39
C GLY A 208 8.59 -10.97 14.83
N ARG A 209 8.39 -9.66 15.01
CA ARG A 209 7.07 -9.07 15.33
C ARG A 209 6.26 -8.66 14.11
N ILE A 210 6.83 -8.77 12.94
CA ILE A 210 6.18 -8.40 11.68
C ILE A 210 6.11 -9.64 10.81
N THR A 211 4.93 -9.97 10.34
CA THR A 211 4.70 -11.01 9.34
C THR A 211 4.54 -10.37 7.97
N THR A 212 5.22 -10.90 6.97
CA THR A 212 5.11 -10.40 5.60
C THR A 212 4.03 -11.14 4.84
N ILE A 213 2.99 -10.41 4.42
CA ILE A 213 1.92 -10.86 3.51
C ILE A 213 1.87 -9.86 2.35
N PRO A 214 2.12 -10.29 1.10
CA PRO A 214 2.22 -9.36 -0.03
C PRO A 214 0.88 -8.70 -0.36
N LEU A 215 0.93 -7.68 -1.24
CA LEU A 215 -0.27 -7.16 -1.89
C LEU A 215 -0.71 -8.08 -3.02
N GLY A 216 -1.99 -8.00 -3.37
CA GLY A 216 -2.57 -8.72 -4.48
C GLY A 216 -2.80 -7.85 -5.72
N VAL A 217 -3.11 -8.53 -6.82
CA VAL A 217 -3.66 -7.97 -8.05
C VAL A 217 -4.93 -8.73 -8.41
N ASP A 218 -5.88 -8.05 -9.05
CA ASP A 218 -7.07 -8.71 -9.59
C ASP A 218 -6.72 -9.42 -10.90
N THR A 219 -6.49 -10.73 -10.80
CA THR A 219 -6.07 -11.57 -11.94
C THR A 219 -7.18 -11.83 -12.95
N ALA A 220 -8.42 -11.45 -12.63
CA ALA A 220 -9.53 -11.51 -13.59
C ALA A 220 -9.57 -10.28 -14.48
N ILE A 221 -9.13 -9.12 -13.98
CA ILE A 221 -9.00 -7.87 -14.75
C ILE A 221 -7.63 -7.84 -15.44
N PHE A 222 -6.55 -7.91 -14.65
CA PHE A 222 -5.18 -7.93 -15.17
C PHE A 222 -4.83 -9.34 -15.65
N ARG A 223 -5.05 -9.60 -16.94
CA ARG A 223 -4.82 -10.91 -17.57
C ARG A 223 -4.28 -10.74 -19.00
N PRO A 224 -3.62 -11.77 -19.53
CA PRO A 224 -3.26 -11.78 -20.93
C PRO A 224 -4.53 -11.71 -21.81
N GLU A 225 -4.52 -10.88 -22.82
CA GLU A 225 -5.62 -10.79 -23.79
C GLU A 225 -5.26 -11.62 -25.03
N ALA A 226 -5.83 -12.82 -25.12
CA ALA A 226 -5.48 -13.79 -26.16
C ALA A 226 -5.76 -13.33 -27.60
N ALA A 227 -6.72 -12.40 -27.78
CA ALA A 227 -7.11 -11.88 -29.07
C ALA A 227 -6.33 -10.61 -29.47
N GLN A 228 -5.54 -10.02 -28.56
CA GLN A 228 -4.84 -8.77 -28.79
C GLN A 228 -3.36 -9.02 -29.13
N ALA A 229 -2.96 -8.73 -30.38
CA ALA A 229 -1.56 -8.70 -30.73
C ALA A 229 -0.84 -7.55 -29.99
N ARG A 230 0.38 -7.80 -29.52
CA ARG A 230 1.23 -6.75 -28.95
C ARG A 230 1.57 -5.73 -30.03
N VAL A 231 1.60 -4.47 -29.65
CA VAL A 231 1.98 -3.39 -30.56
C VAL A 231 3.51 -3.33 -30.65
N PRO A 232 4.07 -3.50 -31.86
CA PRO A 232 5.53 -3.50 -32.04
C PRO A 232 6.18 -2.21 -31.50
N GLY A 233 7.27 -2.36 -30.80
CA GLY A 233 8.03 -1.24 -30.20
C GLY A 233 7.37 -0.55 -29.00
N ARG A 234 6.18 -1.00 -28.56
CA ARG A 234 5.51 -0.37 -27.40
C ARG A 234 6.14 -0.78 -26.10
N VAL A 235 6.63 0.23 -25.36
CA VAL A 235 7.07 0.13 -23.98
C VAL A 235 6.06 0.86 -23.07
N VAL A 236 5.61 0.23 -21.98
CA VAL A 236 4.67 0.85 -21.03
C VAL A 236 5.34 1.03 -19.67
N CYS A 237 5.16 2.22 -19.09
CA CYS A 237 5.59 2.52 -17.72
C CYS A 237 4.43 3.15 -16.95
N VAL A 238 4.08 2.57 -15.81
CA VAL A 238 3.04 3.09 -14.89
C VAL A 238 3.74 3.69 -13.69
N ALA A 239 3.86 5.02 -13.63
CA ALA A 239 4.57 5.69 -12.54
C ALA A 239 4.19 7.17 -12.44
N SER A 240 4.28 7.76 -11.24
CA SER A 240 4.24 9.23 -11.09
C SER A 240 5.52 9.81 -11.68
N ALA A 241 5.42 10.45 -12.85
CA ALA A 241 6.57 10.87 -13.66
C ALA A 241 7.56 11.77 -12.89
N ASP A 242 7.03 12.75 -12.16
CA ASP A 242 7.84 13.74 -11.43
C ASP A 242 8.25 13.30 -10.02
N ALA A 243 7.89 12.07 -9.61
CA ALA A 243 8.32 11.52 -8.32
C ALA A 243 9.76 10.97 -8.44
N PRO A 244 10.76 11.53 -7.76
CA PRO A 244 12.17 11.15 -7.96
C PRO A 244 12.47 9.69 -7.71
N LEU A 245 11.71 9.04 -6.78
CA LEU A 245 11.88 7.63 -6.45
C LEU A 245 11.35 6.67 -7.52
N LYS A 246 10.56 7.16 -8.49
CA LYS A 246 10.04 6.35 -9.58
C LYS A 246 11.00 6.21 -10.76
N GLY A 247 12.08 6.98 -10.80
CA GLY A 247 13.19 6.81 -11.74
C GLY A 247 12.84 7.01 -13.21
N VAL A 248 11.72 7.69 -13.51
CA VAL A 248 11.24 7.92 -14.89
C VAL A 248 12.29 8.65 -15.74
N SER A 249 13.08 9.54 -15.14
CA SER A 249 14.17 10.23 -15.85
C SER A 249 15.16 9.26 -16.51
N TYR A 250 15.54 8.18 -15.83
CA TYR A 250 16.44 7.16 -16.40
C TYR A 250 15.79 6.37 -17.54
N LEU A 251 14.46 6.17 -17.49
CA LEU A 251 13.73 5.56 -18.58
C LEU A 251 13.64 6.49 -19.80
N LEU A 252 13.40 7.79 -19.60
CA LEU A 252 13.38 8.76 -20.69
C LEU A 252 14.73 8.80 -21.42
N GLU A 253 15.86 8.79 -20.68
CA GLU A 253 17.20 8.66 -21.28
C GLU A 253 17.38 7.35 -22.05
N ALA A 254 16.86 6.25 -21.52
CA ALA A 254 16.91 4.94 -22.19
C ALA A 254 16.10 4.93 -23.49
N ILE A 255 14.90 5.54 -23.50
CA ILE A 255 14.07 5.67 -24.68
C ILE A 255 14.73 6.58 -25.72
N ALA A 256 15.37 7.68 -25.32
CA ALA A 256 16.12 8.54 -26.23
C ALA A 256 17.21 7.77 -26.97
N LYS A 257 17.96 6.90 -26.25
CA LYS A 257 18.99 6.03 -26.87
C LYS A 257 18.38 5.01 -27.83
N LEU A 258 17.33 4.31 -27.40
CA LEU A 258 16.67 3.30 -28.23
C LEU A 258 16.05 3.90 -29.49
N SER A 259 15.41 5.09 -29.38
CA SER A 259 14.76 5.73 -30.51
C SER A 259 15.72 6.24 -31.61
N ALA A 260 17.02 6.33 -31.31
CA ALA A 260 18.05 6.61 -32.30
C ALA A 260 18.38 5.41 -33.20
N GLU A 261 18.09 4.18 -32.75
CA GLU A 261 18.45 2.94 -33.42
C GLU A 261 17.26 2.15 -33.95
N ARG A 262 16.06 2.35 -33.36
CA ARG A 262 14.86 1.59 -33.67
C ARG A 262 13.57 2.38 -33.47
N ASP A 263 12.48 1.86 -34.03
CA ASP A 263 11.15 2.40 -33.80
C ASP A 263 10.64 1.90 -32.43
N VAL A 264 10.62 2.80 -31.43
CA VAL A 264 10.16 2.53 -30.07
C VAL A 264 9.26 3.67 -29.62
N GLU A 265 8.16 3.33 -28.93
CA GLU A 265 7.21 4.27 -28.33
C GLU A 265 7.06 3.95 -26.84
N LEU A 266 7.26 4.95 -25.99
CA LEU A 266 6.93 4.88 -24.56
C LEU A 266 5.51 5.37 -24.34
N THR A 267 4.63 4.53 -23.82
CA THR A 267 3.39 4.98 -23.20
C THR A 267 3.61 5.12 -21.69
N LEU A 268 3.64 6.37 -21.22
CA LEU A 268 3.82 6.71 -19.82
C LEU A 268 2.46 6.98 -19.17
N VAL A 269 2.04 6.08 -18.27
CA VAL A 269 0.81 6.27 -17.50
C VAL A 269 1.12 7.12 -16.28
N SER A 270 0.81 8.40 -16.39
CA SER A 270 1.11 9.41 -15.37
C SER A 270 0.25 10.65 -15.55
N LYS A 271 0.02 11.37 -14.46
CA LYS A 271 -0.41 12.77 -14.54
C LYS A 271 0.87 13.62 -14.65
N LEU A 272 1.14 14.13 -15.85
CA LEU A 272 2.33 14.94 -16.12
C LEU A 272 2.03 16.42 -15.84
N ASP A 273 2.91 17.09 -15.10
CA ASP A 273 2.90 18.55 -14.99
C ASP A 273 3.60 19.14 -16.23
N PRO A 274 2.93 19.99 -17.03
CA PRO A 274 3.53 20.58 -18.23
C PRO A 274 4.81 21.38 -17.94
N ASP A 275 4.90 21.99 -16.76
CA ASP A 275 6.07 22.73 -16.31
C ASP A 275 7.04 21.87 -15.45
N GLY A 276 6.70 20.61 -15.29
CA GLY A 276 7.44 19.66 -14.47
C GLY A 276 8.78 19.22 -15.06
N PRO A 277 9.62 18.57 -14.24
CA PRO A 277 10.93 18.12 -14.69
C PRO A 277 10.87 17.05 -15.78
N SER A 278 9.86 16.19 -15.77
CA SER A 278 9.72 15.13 -16.77
C SER A 278 9.29 15.67 -18.12
N ALA A 279 8.39 16.67 -18.17
CA ALA A 279 8.00 17.34 -19.42
C ALA A 279 9.21 18.04 -20.05
N LYS A 280 9.94 18.81 -19.28
CA LYS A 280 11.19 19.47 -19.74
C LYS A 280 12.21 18.48 -20.27
N MET A 281 12.37 17.35 -19.59
CA MET A 281 13.31 16.33 -20.01
C MET A 281 12.92 15.64 -21.33
N ILE A 282 11.62 15.43 -21.58
CA ILE A 282 11.10 14.91 -22.85
C ILE A 282 11.48 15.86 -24.00
N ASP A 283 11.33 17.18 -23.78
CA ASP A 283 11.67 18.19 -24.77
C ASP A 283 13.20 18.31 -24.97
N ASP A 284 13.98 18.35 -23.87
CA ASP A 284 15.45 18.45 -23.92
C ASP A 284 16.09 17.24 -24.65
N LEU A 285 15.50 16.05 -24.47
CA LEU A 285 15.92 14.83 -25.17
C LEU A 285 15.38 14.70 -26.61
N ALA A 286 14.52 15.64 -27.05
CA ALA A 286 13.87 15.65 -28.35
C ALA A 286 13.08 14.35 -28.66
N ILE A 287 12.42 13.76 -27.65
CA ILE A 287 11.66 12.50 -27.77
C ILE A 287 10.15 12.70 -27.64
N SER A 288 9.63 13.93 -27.80
CA SER A 288 8.21 14.25 -27.65
C SER A 288 7.31 13.42 -28.60
N SER A 289 7.81 13.06 -29.80
CA SER A 289 7.11 12.18 -30.75
C SER A 289 7.18 10.68 -30.38
N ARG A 290 7.99 10.31 -29.40
CA ARG A 290 8.21 8.94 -28.93
C ARG A 290 7.60 8.65 -27.58
N VAL A 291 7.04 9.67 -26.90
CA VAL A 291 6.45 9.54 -25.57
C VAL A 291 4.99 9.94 -25.61
N ARG A 292 4.11 8.99 -25.39
CA ARG A 292 2.68 9.20 -25.21
C ARG A 292 2.35 9.18 -23.73
N VAL A 293 1.80 10.27 -23.20
CA VAL A 293 1.35 10.35 -21.81
C VAL A 293 -0.15 10.13 -21.72
N VAL A 294 -0.57 9.24 -20.82
CA VAL A 294 -1.98 8.93 -20.55
C VAL A 294 -2.23 8.97 -19.04
N SER A 295 -3.44 9.31 -18.63
CA SER A 295 -3.83 9.36 -17.21
C SER A 295 -5.32 9.10 -17.05
N GLY A 296 -5.74 8.72 -15.84
CA GLY A 296 -7.15 8.50 -15.52
C GLY A 296 -7.72 7.23 -16.13
N LEU A 297 -6.89 6.23 -16.41
CA LEU A 297 -7.34 4.94 -16.91
C LEU A 297 -8.03 4.16 -15.77
N GLU A 298 -9.12 3.51 -16.11
CA GLU A 298 -9.74 2.49 -15.29
C GLU A 298 -8.91 1.19 -15.30
N ASP A 299 -9.13 0.31 -14.32
CA ASP A 299 -8.35 -0.94 -14.18
C ASP A 299 -8.38 -1.81 -15.44
N SER A 300 -9.52 -1.86 -16.16
CA SER A 300 -9.65 -2.60 -17.42
C SER A 300 -8.84 -1.96 -18.56
N GLU A 301 -8.88 -0.64 -18.70
CA GLU A 301 -8.11 0.10 -19.71
C GLU A 301 -6.59 -0.03 -19.44
N MET A 302 -6.21 -0.02 -18.16
CA MET A 302 -4.83 -0.26 -17.73
C MET A 302 -4.38 -1.68 -18.10
N ALA A 303 -5.22 -2.68 -17.85
CA ALA A 303 -4.93 -4.07 -18.20
C ALA A 303 -4.76 -4.26 -19.70
N GLU A 304 -5.66 -3.68 -20.51
CA GLU A 304 -5.58 -3.69 -21.98
C GLU A 304 -4.28 -3.03 -22.47
N LEU A 305 -3.94 -1.86 -21.91
CA LEU A 305 -2.70 -1.16 -22.26
C LEU A 305 -1.47 -2.01 -21.95
N LEU A 306 -1.40 -2.61 -20.74
CA LEU A 306 -0.30 -3.49 -20.34
C LEU A 306 -0.23 -4.73 -21.22
N ALA A 307 -1.36 -5.40 -21.49
CA ALA A 307 -1.41 -6.58 -22.36
C ALA A 307 -0.97 -6.29 -23.81
N SER A 308 -1.20 -5.07 -24.30
CA SER A 308 -0.80 -4.63 -25.65
C SER A 308 0.70 -4.28 -25.77
N ALA A 309 1.43 -4.16 -24.68
CA ALA A 309 2.84 -3.76 -24.72
C ALA A 309 3.77 -4.93 -24.99
N GLU A 310 4.83 -4.73 -25.76
CA GLU A 310 5.92 -5.73 -25.91
C GLU A 310 6.78 -5.80 -24.65
N VAL A 311 6.97 -4.66 -23.96
CA VAL A 311 7.75 -4.56 -22.74
C VAL A 311 7.08 -3.61 -21.75
N ALA A 312 6.95 -4.01 -20.49
CA ALA A 312 6.68 -3.11 -19.38
C ALA A 312 8.00 -2.72 -18.70
N CYS A 313 8.08 -1.48 -18.18
CA CYS A 313 9.27 -1.01 -17.48
C CYS A 313 8.92 -0.42 -16.11
N VAL A 314 9.63 -0.88 -15.06
CA VAL A 314 9.55 -0.32 -13.69
C VAL A 314 10.94 0.18 -13.29
N PRO A 315 11.28 1.45 -13.61
CA PRO A 315 12.62 2.00 -13.42
C PRO A 315 12.86 2.54 -12.01
N SER A 316 12.05 2.17 -11.04
CA SER A 316 11.99 2.75 -9.70
C SER A 316 13.32 2.66 -8.95
N LEU A 317 13.66 3.71 -8.20
CA LEU A 317 14.81 3.74 -7.29
C LEU A 317 14.50 3.15 -5.92
N TYR A 318 13.23 2.98 -5.63
CA TYR A 318 12.72 2.34 -4.44
C TYR A 318 11.24 1.98 -4.60
N GLU A 319 10.88 0.78 -4.17
CA GLU A 319 9.49 0.32 -4.02
C GLU A 319 9.35 -0.43 -2.70
N GLY A 320 8.22 -0.19 -2.01
CA GLY A 320 7.82 -0.98 -0.86
C GLY A 320 7.23 -2.33 -1.25
N PHE A 321 6.62 -2.41 -2.45
CA PHE A 321 6.11 -3.63 -3.06
C PHE A 321 6.24 -3.59 -4.59
N SER A 322 5.59 -2.70 -5.27
CA SER A 322 5.48 -2.50 -6.73
C SER A 322 4.26 -3.16 -7.36
N LEU A 323 3.09 -2.56 -7.15
CA LEU A 323 1.87 -2.96 -7.87
C LEU A 323 2.06 -2.90 -9.40
N PRO A 324 2.67 -1.85 -10.00
CA PRO A 324 2.88 -1.83 -11.44
C PRO A 324 3.65 -3.03 -12.01
N ALA A 325 4.61 -3.60 -11.23
CA ALA A 325 5.31 -4.80 -11.64
C ALA A 325 4.38 -6.02 -11.63
N VAL A 326 3.56 -6.17 -10.59
CA VAL A 326 2.63 -7.30 -10.46
C VAL A 326 1.52 -7.21 -11.49
N GLU A 327 1.00 -6.03 -11.78
CA GLU A 327 -0.01 -5.77 -12.81
C GLU A 327 0.50 -6.14 -14.21
N ALA A 328 1.70 -5.68 -14.57
CA ALA A 328 2.34 -6.05 -15.84
C ALA A 328 2.57 -7.56 -15.95
N MET A 329 3.11 -8.18 -14.90
CA MET A 329 3.33 -9.63 -14.82
C MET A 329 2.00 -10.39 -14.92
N SER A 330 0.93 -9.89 -14.31
CA SER A 330 -0.41 -10.48 -14.37
C SER A 330 -0.96 -10.48 -15.79
N CYS A 331 -0.70 -9.43 -16.57
CA CYS A 331 -1.04 -9.35 -18.00
C CYS A 331 -0.11 -10.20 -18.89
N GLY A 332 0.84 -10.95 -18.32
CA GLY A 332 1.84 -11.70 -19.08
C GLY A 332 2.78 -10.79 -19.87
N THR A 333 2.91 -9.51 -19.50
CA THR A 333 3.76 -8.56 -20.20
C THR A 333 5.21 -8.73 -19.75
N PRO A 334 6.17 -8.91 -20.67
CA PRO A 334 7.59 -8.99 -20.36
C PRO A 334 8.04 -7.74 -19.60
N LEU A 335 8.81 -7.94 -18.51
CA LEU A 335 9.12 -6.86 -17.58
C LEU A 335 10.62 -6.59 -17.50
N VAL A 336 11.02 -5.34 -17.69
CA VAL A 336 12.32 -4.83 -17.26
C VAL A 336 12.12 -4.00 -16.00
N ALA A 337 12.84 -4.31 -14.94
CA ALA A 337 12.71 -3.61 -13.68
C ALA A 337 14.07 -3.38 -13.01
N THR A 338 14.14 -2.41 -12.12
CA THR A 338 15.36 -2.14 -11.36
C THR A 338 15.50 -3.06 -10.16
N HIS A 339 16.73 -3.39 -9.80
CA HIS A 339 17.07 -4.12 -8.58
C HIS A 339 16.97 -3.18 -7.34
N ALA A 340 15.76 -2.71 -7.00
CA ALA A 340 15.54 -1.70 -5.98
C ALA A 340 14.38 -2.07 -5.03
N GLY A 341 14.59 -1.88 -3.72
CA GLY A 341 13.58 -2.16 -2.71
C GLY A 341 13.04 -3.58 -2.77
N ALA A 342 11.73 -3.73 -2.82
CA ALA A 342 11.04 -5.02 -2.89
C ALA A 342 10.94 -5.61 -4.31
N ILE A 343 11.35 -4.90 -5.36
CA ILE A 343 11.19 -5.38 -6.74
C ILE A 343 11.80 -6.78 -6.94
N PRO A 344 13.05 -7.06 -6.51
CA PRO A 344 13.63 -8.42 -6.66
C PRO A 344 12.85 -9.52 -5.93
N GLU A 345 12.24 -9.18 -4.79
CA GLU A 345 11.38 -10.10 -4.03
C GLU A 345 10.09 -10.41 -4.82
N VAL A 346 9.51 -9.39 -5.42
CA VAL A 346 8.26 -9.49 -6.20
C VAL A 346 8.49 -10.27 -7.49
N VAL A 347 9.44 -9.87 -8.31
CA VAL A 347 9.63 -10.43 -9.66
C VAL A 347 10.49 -11.69 -9.68
N GLY A 348 11.23 -11.99 -8.60
CA GLY A 348 12.24 -13.05 -8.57
C GLY A 348 13.61 -12.56 -9.06
N THR A 349 14.63 -13.34 -8.75
CA THR A 349 16.04 -13.03 -9.10
C THR A 349 16.65 -14.05 -10.08
N ASP A 350 15.83 -14.97 -10.57
CA ASP A 350 16.24 -16.04 -11.50
C ASP A 350 16.17 -15.63 -12.98
N GLY A 351 15.70 -14.41 -13.27
CA GLY A 351 15.56 -13.88 -14.62
C GLY A 351 14.37 -14.45 -15.42
N ARG A 352 13.55 -15.34 -14.83
CA ARG A 352 12.44 -15.99 -15.54
C ARG A 352 11.24 -15.08 -15.74
N SER A 353 10.88 -14.29 -14.72
CA SER A 353 9.66 -13.47 -14.71
C SER A 353 9.92 -11.98 -15.01
N ALA A 354 11.18 -11.53 -14.99
CA ALA A 354 11.58 -10.17 -15.33
C ALA A 354 13.11 -10.10 -15.54
N THR A 355 13.55 -9.09 -16.29
CA THR A 355 14.95 -8.70 -16.37
C THR A 355 15.24 -7.62 -15.35
N LEU A 356 16.17 -7.88 -14.40
CA LEU A 356 16.58 -6.91 -13.38
C LEU A 356 17.84 -6.17 -13.79
N VAL A 357 17.81 -4.84 -13.68
CA VAL A 357 18.95 -3.96 -13.97
C VAL A 357 19.32 -3.10 -12.75
N PRO A 358 20.53 -2.57 -12.65
CA PRO A 358 20.89 -1.63 -11.59
C PRO A 358 20.00 -0.38 -11.63
N PRO A 359 19.60 0.18 -10.49
CA PRO A 359 18.91 1.47 -10.47
C PRO A 359 19.84 2.62 -10.89
N ARG A 360 19.29 3.66 -11.48
CA ARG A 360 20.04 4.84 -12.00
C ARG A 360 20.97 4.53 -13.17
N ASP A 361 20.64 3.53 -13.96
CA ASP A 361 21.44 3.10 -15.11
C ASP A 361 20.57 3.07 -16.37
N SER A 362 20.51 4.20 -17.08
CA SER A 362 19.75 4.33 -18.34
C SER A 362 20.32 3.47 -19.47
N GLU A 363 21.64 3.21 -19.44
CA GLU A 363 22.29 2.34 -20.44
C GLU A 363 21.83 0.91 -20.31
N ARG A 364 21.86 0.35 -19.09
CA ARG A 364 21.37 -0.99 -18.80
C ARG A 364 19.88 -1.14 -19.04
N LEU A 365 19.09 -0.10 -18.75
CA LEU A 365 17.66 -0.06 -19.09
C LEU A 365 17.45 -0.17 -20.60
N ALA A 366 18.16 0.64 -21.39
CA ALA A 366 18.07 0.60 -22.85
C ALA A 366 18.48 -0.78 -23.41
N GLN A 367 19.59 -1.33 -22.95
CA GLN A 367 20.06 -2.67 -23.38
C GLN A 367 19.04 -3.75 -23.06
N ALA A 368 18.48 -3.77 -21.84
CA ALA A 368 17.52 -4.80 -21.42
C ALA A 368 16.18 -4.69 -22.18
N ILE A 369 15.68 -3.47 -22.38
CA ILE A 369 14.46 -3.23 -23.17
C ILE A 369 14.72 -3.65 -24.62
N GLY A 370 15.84 -3.22 -25.23
CA GLY A 370 16.21 -3.57 -26.60
C GLY A 370 16.31 -5.08 -26.81
N ALA A 371 16.96 -5.79 -25.90
CA ALA A 371 17.08 -7.25 -25.98
C ALA A 371 15.72 -7.97 -25.99
N LEU A 372 14.76 -7.50 -25.17
CA LEU A 372 13.41 -8.07 -25.18
C LEU A 372 12.62 -7.67 -26.44
N LEU A 373 12.81 -6.48 -26.98
CA LEU A 373 12.17 -6.08 -28.24
C LEU A 373 12.67 -6.95 -29.42
N ASP A 374 13.92 -7.41 -29.38
CA ASP A 374 14.53 -8.21 -30.44
C ASP A 374 14.21 -9.71 -30.35
N ASP A 375 13.74 -10.23 -29.20
CA ASP A 375 13.52 -11.67 -28.98
C ASP A 375 12.08 -11.98 -28.56
N GLU A 376 11.24 -12.31 -29.53
CA GLU A 376 9.83 -12.68 -29.30
C GLU A 376 9.71 -13.95 -28.43
N SER A 377 10.61 -14.92 -28.61
CA SER A 377 10.59 -16.17 -27.84
C SER A 377 10.88 -15.91 -26.36
N ALA A 378 11.89 -15.06 -26.08
CA ALA A 378 12.18 -14.64 -24.72
C ALA A 378 10.99 -13.87 -24.09
N ARG A 379 10.35 -12.98 -24.85
CA ARG A 379 9.14 -12.28 -24.40
C ARG A 379 8.01 -13.25 -24.03
N ALA A 380 7.75 -14.23 -24.89
CA ALA A 380 6.69 -15.22 -24.65
C ALA A 380 6.98 -16.06 -23.40
N ALA A 381 8.20 -16.59 -23.27
CA ALA A 381 8.60 -17.38 -22.11
C ALA A 381 8.53 -16.59 -20.80
N MET A 382 9.01 -15.34 -20.81
CA MET A 382 8.96 -14.46 -19.65
C MET A 382 7.51 -14.11 -19.25
N GLY A 383 6.65 -13.82 -20.22
CA GLY A 383 5.24 -13.50 -19.97
C GLY A 383 4.49 -14.65 -19.28
N VAL A 384 4.72 -15.90 -19.74
CA VAL A 384 4.14 -17.11 -19.10
C VAL A 384 4.64 -17.25 -17.65
N ALA A 385 5.96 -17.23 -17.44
CA ALA A 385 6.55 -17.40 -16.12
C ALA A 385 6.14 -16.26 -15.14
N ALA A 386 6.00 -15.04 -15.65
CA ALA A 386 5.53 -13.89 -14.89
C ALA A 386 4.08 -14.09 -14.42
N ARG A 387 3.18 -14.53 -15.31
CA ARG A 387 1.78 -14.81 -14.99
C ARG A 387 1.63 -15.93 -13.96
N GLU A 388 2.31 -17.06 -14.15
CA GLU A 388 2.31 -18.18 -13.21
C GLU A 388 2.74 -17.75 -11.81
N ARG A 389 3.79 -16.92 -11.72
CA ARG A 389 4.25 -16.38 -10.44
C ARG A 389 3.22 -15.51 -9.75
N VAL A 390 2.47 -14.70 -10.51
CA VAL A 390 1.41 -13.84 -9.96
C VAL A 390 0.24 -14.68 -9.45
N GLU A 391 -0.22 -15.65 -10.22
CA GLU A 391 -1.33 -16.53 -9.82
C GLU A 391 -1.03 -17.29 -8.53
N ASP A 392 0.20 -17.80 -8.40
CA ASP A 392 0.67 -18.53 -7.22
C ASP A 392 0.79 -17.64 -5.96
N ARG A 393 1.22 -16.37 -6.11
CA ARG A 393 1.69 -15.60 -4.95
C ARG A 393 0.94 -14.31 -4.69
N TYR A 394 0.42 -13.67 -5.74
CA TYR A 394 -0.05 -12.28 -5.73
C TYR A 394 -1.49 -12.12 -6.20
N SER A 395 -2.26 -13.18 -6.40
CA SER A 395 -3.72 -13.04 -6.53
C SER A 395 -4.33 -12.60 -5.20
N TRP A 396 -5.36 -11.76 -5.23
CA TRP A 396 -6.03 -11.34 -4.00
C TRP A 396 -6.59 -12.53 -3.21
N ALA A 397 -7.02 -13.60 -3.90
CA ALA A 397 -7.45 -14.84 -3.26
C ALA A 397 -6.31 -15.49 -2.44
N ALA A 398 -5.09 -15.57 -3.01
CA ALA A 398 -3.93 -16.10 -2.29
C ALA A 398 -3.52 -15.20 -1.10
N VAL A 399 -3.63 -13.88 -1.25
CA VAL A 399 -3.35 -12.92 -0.18
C VAL A 399 -4.37 -13.06 0.96
N ALA A 400 -5.66 -13.15 0.63
CA ALA A 400 -6.72 -13.33 1.62
C ALA A 400 -6.60 -14.66 2.37
N ALA A 401 -6.27 -15.74 1.67
CA ALA A 401 -6.05 -17.05 2.30
C ALA A 401 -4.89 -17.00 3.31
N LYS A 402 -3.76 -16.36 2.94
CA LYS A 402 -2.62 -16.15 3.87
C LYS A 402 -3.00 -15.26 5.05
N THR A 403 -3.80 -14.23 4.82
CA THR A 403 -4.27 -13.31 5.86
C THR A 403 -5.21 -14.04 6.83
N ALA A 404 -6.15 -14.84 6.33
CA ALA A 404 -7.08 -15.65 7.14
C ALA A 404 -6.31 -16.67 8.00
N ALA A 405 -5.35 -17.39 7.42
CA ALA A 405 -4.51 -18.34 8.17
C ALA A 405 -3.70 -17.64 9.28
N HIS A 406 -3.24 -16.40 9.01
CA HIS A 406 -2.57 -15.61 10.05
C HIS A 406 -3.55 -15.18 11.15
N TYR A 407 -4.78 -14.79 10.83
CA TYR A 407 -5.82 -14.52 11.82
C TYR A 407 -6.06 -15.72 12.75
N GLU A 408 -6.20 -16.92 12.18
CA GLU A 408 -6.37 -18.15 12.96
C GLU A 408 -5.19 -18.39 13.92
N THR A 409 -3.97 -18.15 13.45
CA THR A 409 -2.78 -18.28 14.29
C THR A 409 -2.79 -17.30 15.48
N VAL A 410 -3.23 -16.06 15.24
CA VAL A 410 -3.36 -15.04 16.28
C VAL A 410 -4.42 -15.41 17.30
N LEU A 411 -5.62 -15.82 16.83
CA LEU A 411 -6.72 -16.23 17.70
C LEU A 411 -6.34 -17.41 18.56
N ALA A 412 -5.73 -18.46 17.98
CA ALA A 412 -5.29 -19.65 18.72
C ALA A 412 -4.21 -19.32 19.78
N ARG A 413 -3.45 -18.23 19.62
CA ARG A 413 -2.50 -17.77 20.64
C ARG A 413 -3.22 -17.03 21.77
N VAL A 414 -4.16 -16.16 21.46
CA VAL A 414 -4.97 -15.41 22.43
C VAL A 414 -5.74 -16.39 23.33
N ASP A 415 -6.35 -17.43 22.76
CA ASP A 415 -7.07 -18.47 23.50
C ASP A 415 -6.14 -19.22 24.48
N ARG A 416 -4.93 -19.56 24.04
CA ARG A 416 -3.93 -20.23 24.90
C ARG A 416 -3.44 -19.34 26.04
N GLU A 417 -3.30 -18.05 25.81
CA GLU A 417 -2.89 -17.09 26.84
C GLU A 417 -4.02 -16.81 27.84
N GLY A 418 -5.27 -16.75 27.36
CA GLY A 418 -6.47 -16.63 28.20
C GLY A 418 -6.76 -17.88 29.05
N ALA A 419 -6.38 -19.06 28.57
CA ALA A 419 -6.55 -20.32 29.27
C ALA A 419 -5.48 -20.59 30.36
N LYS A 420 -4.39 -19.84 30.41
CA LYS A 420 -3.42 -19.95 31.53
C LYS A 420 -4.05 -19.40 32.80
N PRO A 421 -4.11 -20.17 33.91
CA PRO A 421 -4.62 -19.68 35.19
C PRO A 421 -3.78 -18.47 35.61
N ARG A 422 -4.45 -17.35 35.90
CA ARG A 422 -3.82 -16.18 36.51
C ARG A 422 -3.12 -16.70 37.76
N GLY A 423 -1.77 -16.61 37.80
CA GLY A 423 -0.94 -17.15 38.87
C GLY A 423 -1.49 -16.72 40.22
N VAL A 424 -1.72 -17.71 41.07
CA VAL A 424 -2.03 -17.55 42.51
C VAL A 424 -0.86 -16.76 43.09
N THR A 425 -1.08 -15.52 43.48
CA THR A 425 -0.19 -14.77 44.34
C THR A 425 -0.10 -15.56 45.66
N MET A 426 1.03 -16.21 45.88
CA MET A 426 1.33 -16.76 47.18
C MET A 426 1.44 -15.57 48.15
N ASP A 427 0.40 -15.37 48.95
CA ASP A 427 0.49 -14.59 50.18
C ASP A 427 1.55 -15.25 51.08
N SER A 428 2.66 -14.55 51.22
CA SER A 428 3.68 -14.91 52.21
C SER A 428 3.08 -14.71 53.60
N GLU A 429 2.69 -15.80 54.25
CA GLU A 429 2.41 -15.83 55.69
C GLU A 429 3.61 -15.23 56.47
N LYS A 430 3.37 -14.07 57.04
CA LYS A 430 4.22 -13.52 58.08
C LYS A 430 4.12 -14.42 59.31
N GLY A 431 5.09 -15.29 59.48
CA GLY A 431 5.27 -16.02 60.74
C GLY A 431 5.48 -15.05 61.90
N SER A 432 4.54 -15.10 62.84
CA SER A 432 4.59 -14.47 64.14
C SER A 432 5.68 -15.15 65.00
N HIS A 433 6.71 -14.42 65.38
CA HIS A 433 7.53 -14.80 66.48
C HIS A 433 6.97 -14.14 67.75
N ALA A 434 6.31 -14.94 68.58
CA ALA A 434 6.03 -14.60 69.95
C ALA A 434 7.24 -15.05 70.81
N HIS A 435 7.68 -14.14 71.68
CA HIS A 435 8.68 -14.39 72.73
C HIS A 435 8.15 -15.30 73.83
N SER A 436 9.01 -16.18 74.31
CA SER A 436 9.22 -16.49 75.74
C SER A 436 10.66 -16.78 75.93
#